data_04262dfaa08f406c0249db221bdcbe3f
#
_entry.id   04262dfaa08f406c0249db221bdcbe3f
#
_cell.length_a   1.000
_cell.length_b   1.000
_cell.length_c   1.000
_cell.angle_alpha   90.00
_cell.angle_beta   90.00
_cell.angle_gamma   90.00
#
_symmetry.space_group_name_H-M   'P 1'
#
loop_
_entity.id
_entity.type
_entity.pdbx_description
1 polymer ?
#
loop_
_entity_poly.entity_id
_entity_poly.type
_entity_poly.pdbx_seq_one_letter_code
_entity_poly.pdbx_strand_id
1 'polypeptide(L)'
;MSYKIGDIVLVKFPFTDLSKSKKRPVLIIKNENYLNDIVCFQITSDDNQLNILKINDKDLINSNLTLESYIKYDKCFTLNTSIIDKKIATVNQNILNSLKELFCKEIF
;
A
#
# COMPACT_ATOMS: atom_id res chain seq x y z
N MET A 1 -1.71 14.17 12.03
CA MET A 1 -1.42 14.15 10.59
C MET A 1 -2.37 13.22 9.88
N SER A 2 -2.94 13.67 8.79
CA SER A 2 -3.85 12.85 8.01
C SER A 2 -3.12 12.26 6.81
N TYR A 3 -3.43 11.00 6.54
CA TYR A 3 -2.93 10.29 5.37
C TYR A 3 -4.02 10.26 4.30
N LYS A 4 -3.61 10.24 3.03
CA LYS A 4 -4.53 10.37 1.90
C LYS A 4 -4.52 9.10 1.05
N ILE A 5 -5.60 8.90 0.30
CA ILE A 5 -5.67 7.86 -0.72
C ILE A 5 -4.50 8.06 -1.69
N GLY A 6 -3.77 6.98 -1.95
CA GLY A 6 -2.59 7.01 -2.82
C GLY A 6 -1.26 7.11 -2.09
N ASP A 7 -1.28 7.41 -0.79
CA ASP A 7 -0.05 7.44 -0.01
C ASP A 7 0.48 6.02 0.20
N ILE A 8 1.79 5.86 0.03
CA ILE A 8 2.51 4.63 0.39
C ILE A 8 3.21 4.91 1.70
N VAL A 9 2.90 4.10 2.71
CA VAL A 9 3.43 4.27 4.06
C VAL A 9 4.11 3.00 4.52
N LEU A 10 5.13 3.16 5.38
CA LEU A 10 5.74 2.04 6.07
C LEU A 10 5.00 1.78 7.36
N VAL A 11 4.62 0.53 7.58
CA VAL A 11 3.90 0.13 8.78
C VAL A 11 4.67 -0.96 9.51
N LYS A 12 4.54 -0.99 10.83
CA LYS A 12 5.11 -2.04 11.67
C LYS A 12 4.06 -3.12 11.83
N PHE A 13 4.24 -4.21 11.09
CA PHE A 13 3.35 -5.35 11.22
C PHE A 13 3.85 -6.28 12.33
N PRO A 14 3.01 -6.62 13.29
CA PRO A 14 3.33 -7.68 14.25
C PRO A 14 3.04 -9.02 13.59
N PHE A 15 3.91 -9.44 12.67
CA PHE A 15 3.77 -10.75 12.06
C PHE A 15 4.32 -11.84 12.95
N THR A 16 4.06 -13.06 12.53
CA THR A 16 4.35 -14.33 13.16
C THR A 16 5.76 -14.51 13.71
N ASP A 17 6.72 -13.70 13.29
CA ASP A 17 8.03 -13.68 13.89
C ASP A 17 8.09 -12.56 14.91
N LEU A 18 7.75 -12.87 16.14
CA LEU A 18 7.69 -11.93 17.25
C LEU A 18 9.04 -11.32 17.61
N SER A 19 10.14 -11.86 17.09
CA SER A 19 11.49 -11.37 17.40
C SER A 19 11.92 -10.20 16.53
N LYS A 20 11.21 -9.93 15.42
CA LYS A 20 11.58 -8.85 14.48
C LYS A 20 10.36 -8.18 13.91
N SER A 21 10.09 -6.95 14.33
CA SER A 21 9.10 -6.12 13.66
C SER A 21 9.72 -5.60 12.36
N LYS A 22 9.33 -6.16 11.22
CA LYS A 22 9.72 -5.63 9.92
C LYS A 22 8.74 -4.55 9.51
N LYS A 23 9.28 -3.43 9.05
CA LYS A 23 8.47 -2.40 8.42
C LYS A 23 8.14 -2.83 7.01
N ARG A 24 6.87 -2.73 6.65
CA ARG A 24 6.40 -3.11 5.32
C ARG A 24 5.64 -1.98 4.67
N PRO A 25 5.82 -1.77 3.35
CA PRO A 25 5.07 -0.74 2.65
C PRO A 25 3.64 -1.21 2.36
N VAL A 26 2.70 -0.30 2.49
CA VAL A 26 1.30 -0.52 2.09
C VAL A 26 0.80 0.72 1.36
N LEU A 27 -0.17 0.54 0.46
CA LEU A 27 -0.81 1.62 -0.27
C LEU A 27 -2.17 1.92 0.36
N ILE A 28 -2.39 3.16 0.73
CA ILE A 28 -3.67 3.60 1.30
C ILE A 28 -4.69 3.77 0.16
N ILE A 29 -5.82 3.07 0.25
CA ILE A 29 -6.90 3.13 -0.72
C ILE A 29 -8.17 3.75 -0.15
N LYS A 30 -8.20 3.99 1.15
CA LYS A 30 -9.29 4.71 1.82
C LYS A 30 -8.73 5.52 2.97
N ASN A 31 -9.17 6.78 3.06
CA ASN A 31 -8.74 7.70 4.11
C ASN A 31 -9.14 7.20 5.48
N GLU A 32 -8.40 7.64 6.49
CA GLU A 32 -8.72 7.31 7.87
C GLU A 32 -10.13 7.79 8.25
N ASN A 33 -10.81 6.95 9.02
CA ASN A 33 -12.13 7.27 9.56
C ASN A 33 -11.97 7.90 10.97
N TYR A 34 -13.10 8.11 11.65
CA TYR A 34 -13.09 8.68 12.99
C TYR A 34 -12.39 7.80 14.04
N LEU A 35 -12.16 6.53 13.72
CA LEU A 35 -11.41 5.59 14.57
C LEU A 35 -9.93 5.57 14.22
N ASN A 36 -9.49 6.39 13.26
CA ASN A 36 -8.14 6.44 12.73
C ASN A 36 -7.73 5.15 12.02
N ASP A 37 -8.68 4.46 11.41
CA ASP A 37 -8.43 3.28 10.60
C ASP A 37 -8.37 3.64 9.12
N ILE A 38 -7.43 3.03 8.42
CA ILE A 38 -7.27 3.16 6.97
C ILE A 38 -7.43 1.78 6.33
N VAL A 39 -7.86 1.77 5.06
CA VAL A 39 -7.88 0.55 4.27
C VAL A 39 -6.71 0.61 3.28
N CYS A 40 -5.98 -0.47 3.15
CA CYS A 40 -4.79 -0.47 2.32
C CYS A 40 -4.55 -1.81 1.63
N PHE A 41 -3.74 -1.75 0.55
CA PHE A 41 -3.24 -2.92 -0.15
C PHE A 41 -1.78 -3.18 0.25
N GLN A 42 -1.40 -4.44 0.29
CA GLN A 42 -0.01 -4.82 0.50
C GLN A 42 0.83 -4.45 -0.73
N ILE A 43 2.07 -4.03 -0.49
CA ILE A 43 3.07 -3.85 -1.53
C ILE A 43 4.13 -4.92 -1.36
N THR A 44 4.52 -5.55 -2.46
CA THR A 44 5.51 -6.62 -2.47
C THR A 44 6.61 -6.31 -3.48
N SER A 45 7.80 -6.87 -3.27
CA SER A 45 8.88 -6.83 -4.26
C SER A 45 8.92 -8.11 -5.10
N ASP A 46 8.07 -9.08 -4.81
CA ASP A 46 8.02 -10.37 -5.50
C ASP A 46 7.13 -10.29 -6.74
N ASP A 47 7.72 -10.40 -7.93
CA ASP A 47 7.00 -10.32 -9.20
C ASP A 47 6.36 -11.64 -9.63
N ASN A 48 6.53 -12.71 -8.85
CA ASN A 48 5.95 -14.02 -9.15
C ASN A 48 4.58 -14.25 -8.52
N GLN A 49 4.03 -13.25 -7.87
CA GLN A 49 2.73 -13.36 -7.23
C GLN A 49 1.60 -13.04 -8.19
N LEU A 50 0.41 -13.58 -7.91
CA LEU A 50 -0.81 -13.28 -8.66
C LEU A 50 -1.40 -11.95 -8.17
N ASN A 51 -2.20 -11.34 -9.04
CA ASN A 51 -2.97 -10.13 -8.72
C ASN A 51 -2.08 -8.99 -8.25
N ILE A 52 -1.04 -8.70 -9.04
CA ILE A 52 -0.12 -7.59 -8.76
C ILE A 52 -0.17 -6.55 -9.87
N LEU A 53 0.05 -5.29 -9.49
CA LEU A 53 0.20 -4.17 -10.42
C LEU A 53 1.53 -3.50 -10.14
N LYS A 54 2.39 -3.43 -11.17
CA LYS A 54 3.72 -2.84 -11.04
C LYS A 54 3.62 -1.33 -10.84
N ILE A 55 4.43 -0.80 -9.92
CA ILE A 55 4.62 0.63 -9.74
C ILE A 55 5.89 1.02 -10.48
N ASN A 56 5.75 1.92 -11.47
CA ASN A 56 6.89 2.49 -12.20
C ASN A 56 7.24 3.84 -11.60
N ASP A 57 8.47 4.32 -11.82
CA ASP A 57 8.90 5.63 -11.31
C ASP A 57 7.97 6.76 -11.72
N LYS A 58 7.47 6.71 -12.95
CA LYS A 58 6.54 7.70 -13.49
C LYS A 58 5.19 7.71 -12.78
N ASP A 59 4.87 6.66 -12.05
CA ASP A 59 3.61 6.51 -11.33
C ASP A 59 3.67 7.16 -9.94
N LEU A 60 4.85 7.60 -9.52
CA LEU A 60 5.06 8.19 -8.21
C LEU A 60 5.21 9.71 -8.31
N ILE A 61 4.56 10.42 -7.39
CA ILE A 61 4.66 11.88 -7.32
C ILE A 61 5.91 12.27 -6.54
N ASN A 62 6.14 11.66 -5.39
CA ASN A 62 7.32 11.87 -4.56
C ASN A 62 7.88 10.49 -4.23
N SER A 63 9.01 10.15 -4.82
CA SER A 63 9.52 8.80 -4.73
C SER A 63 10.76 8.70 -3.85
N ASN A 64 10.70 7.78 -2.89
CA ASN A 64 11.85 7.25 -2.19
C ASN A 64 11.90 5.73 -2.31
N LEU A 65 11.18 5.17 -3.28
CA LEU A 65 11.22 3.74 -3.55
C LEU A 65 12.42 3.45 -4.42
N THR A 66 13.36 2.68 -3.88
CA THR A 66 14.60 2.31 -4.58
C THR A 66 14.51 0.92 -5.20
N LEU A 67 13.48 0.14 -4.86
CA LEU A 67 13.29 -1.22 -5.35
C LEU A 67 12.02 -1.28 -6.19
N GLU A 68 12.02 -2.20 -7.16
CA GLU A 68 10.80 -2.50 -7.90
C GLU A 68 9.72 -2.95 -6.93
N SER A 69 8.55 -2.37 -7.07
CA SER A 69 7.44 -2.63 -6.17
C SER A 69 6.18 -2.94 -6.95
N TYR A 70 5.37 -3.81 -6.39
CA TYR A 70 4.11 -4.26 -6.98
C TYR A 70 3.03 -4.15 -5.93
N ILE A 71 1.86 -3.65 -6.33
CA ILE A 71 0.71 -3.57 -5.45
C ILE A 71 -0.05 -4.89 -5.57
N LYS A 72 -0.15 -5.61 -4.45
CA LYS A 72 -0.89 -6.88 -4.40
C LYS A 72 -2.33 -6.58 -4.00
N TYR A 73 -3.18 -6.39 -5.00
CA TYR A 73 -4.54 -5.88 -4.77
C TYR A 73 -5.53 -6.94 -4.28
N ASP A 74 -5.11 -8.20 -4.13
CA ASP A 74 -5.90 -9.22 -3.45
C ASP A 74 -5.58 -9.31 -1.95
N LYS A 75 -4.63 -8.52 -1.47
CA LYS A 75 -4.27 -8.40 -0.05
C LYS A 75 -4.70 -7.04 0.47
N CYS A 76 -5.93 -6.98 0.96
CA CYS A 76 -6.56 -5.75 1.44
C CYS A 76 -6.81 -5.87 2.94
N PHE A 77 -6.38 -4.86 3.71
CA PHE A 77 -6.59 -4.87 5.16
C PHE A 77 -6.92 -3.50 5.71
N THR A 78 -7.54 -3.51 6.88
CA THR A 78 -7.78 -2.31 7.66
C THR A 78 -6.71 -2.21 8.75
N LEU A 79 -6.04 -1.08 8.81
CA LEU A 79 -4.99 -0.83 9.80
C LEU A 79 -5.26 0.48 10.52
N ASN A 80 -4.87 0.54 11.79
CA ASN A 80 -4.94 1.80 12.54
C ASN A 80 -3.70 2.65 12.22
N THR A 81 -3.88 3.96 12.12
CA THR A 81 -2.78 4.88 11.78
C THR A 81 -1.66 4.88 12.81
N SER A 82 -1.91 4.39 14.02
CA SER A 82 -0.89 4.32 15.07
C SER A 82 0.30 3.44 14.71
N ILE A 83 0.14 2.48 13.78
CA ILE A 83 1.23 1.60 13.36
C ILE A 83 2.02 2.15 12.19
N ILE A 84 1.66 3.31 11.66
CA ILE A 84 2.37 3.93 10.55
C ILE A 84 3.66 4.56 11.07
N ASP A 85 4.78 4.19 10.47
CA ASP A 85 6.07 4.78 10.77
C ASP A 85 6.26 6.10 10.02
N LYS A 86 6.12 6.05 8.69
CA LYS A 86 6.27 7.25 7.85
C LYS A 86 5.69 7.03 6.47
N LYS A 87 5.39 8.14 5.79
CA LYS A 87 5.03 8.14 4.37
C LYS A 87 6.31 8.17 3.54
N ILE A 88 6.37 7.33 2.50
CA ILE A 88 7.56 7.22 1.65
C ILE A 88 7.32 7.63 0.20
N ALA A 89 6.07 7.63 -0.25
CA ALA A 89 5.74 8.00 -1.64
C ALA A 89 4.26 8.27 -1.77
N THR A 90 3.85 8.77 -2.92
CA THR A 90 2.44 8.91 -3.30
C THR A 90 2.29 8.47 -4.75
N VAL A 91 1.33 7.61 -5.05
CA VAL A 91 1.04 7.20 -6.42
C VAL A 91 0.14 8.24 -7.10
N ASN A 92 0.22 8.33 -8.43
CA ASN A 92 -0.64 9.23 -9.17
C ASN A 92 -2.05 8.64 -9.35
N GLN A 93 -2.96 9.45 -9.87
CA GLN A 93 -4.36 9.04 -10.05
C GLN A 93 -4.51 7.90 -11.06
N ASN A 94 -3.61 7.79 -12.04
CA ASN A 94 -3.68 6.72 -13.04
C ASN A 94 -3.51 5.34 -12.40
N ILE A 95 -2.60 5.20 -11.45
CA ILE A 95 -2.43 3.95 -10.71
C ILE A 95 -3.69 3.61 -9.92
N LEU A 96 -4.27 4.60 -9.26
CA LEU A 96 -5.50 4.38 -8.48
C LEU A 96 -6.65 3.93 -9.39
N ASN A 97 -6.78 4.52 -10.55
CA ASN A 97 -7.81 4.14 -11.52
C ASN A 97 -7.60 2.70 -12.02
N SER A 98 -6.35 2.33 -12.32
CA SER A 98 -6.01 0.98 -12.75
C SER A 98 -6.30 -0.04 -11.65
N LEU A 99 -5.96 0.28 -10.40
CA LEU A 99 -6.25 -0.60 -9.27
C LEU A 99 -7.74 -0.82 -9.08
N LYS A 100 -8.52 0.23 -9.21
CA LYS A 100 -9.97 0.15 -9.08
C LYS A 100 -10.56 -0.81 -10.12
N GLU A 101 -10.11 -0.71 -11.37
CA GLU A 101 -10.56 -1.60 -12.43
C GLU A 101 -10.15 -3.04 -12.18
N LEU A 102 -8.87 -3.27 -11.84
CA LEU A 102 -8.34 -4.60 -11.59
C LEU A 102 -9.01 -5.26 -10.39
N PHE A 103 -9.18 -4.51 -9.32
CA PHE A 103 -9.82 -5.03 -8.11
C PHE A 103 -11.26 -5.44 -8.39
N CYS A 104 -12.02 -4.61 -9.08
CA CYS A 104 -13.41 -4.93 -9.42
C CYS A 104 -13.52 -6.09 -10.39
N LYS A 105 -12.59 -6.19 -11.35
CA LYS A 105 -12.62 -7.22 -12.38
C LYS A 105 -12.15 -8.57 -11.88
N GLU A 106 -11.05 -8.59 -11.11
CA GLU A 106 -10.37 -9.84 -10.74
C GLU A 106 -10.81 -10.39 -9.38
N ILE A 107 -11.27 -9.51 -8.47
CA ILE A 107 -11.61 -9.93 -7.10
C ILE A 107 -13.12 -10.14 -6.95
N PHE A 108 -13.92 -9.37 -7.65
CA PHE A 108 -15.36 -9.57 -7.67
C PHE A 108 -15.76 -10.40 -8.92
#